data_c44a6decb0b41910929642b9c2aa52cf
#
_entry.id   c44a6decb0b41910929642b9c2aa52cf
#
_cell.length_a   1.000
_cell.length_b   1.000
_cell.length_c   1.000
_cell.angle_alpha   90.00
_cell.angle_beta   90.00
_cell.angle_gamma   90.00
#
_symmetry.space_group_name_H-M   'P 1'
#
loop_
_entity.id
_entity.type
_entity.pdbx_description
1 polymer ?
#
loop_
_entity_poly.entity_id
_entity_poly.type
_entity_poly.pdbx_seq_one_letter_code
_entity_poly.pdbx_strand_id
1 'polypeptide(L)'
;EARIALFRQILPDEHYYGNAKSKDDDSLLKNVVEIAPDDLLGNKTPSKAYIAKQDHKFAAVILEAIAHDGYSGDIKLLIAIRADSTVSGVRVLTHKETPGLGDYIDIAHGSWIKLFDNESVEKTPVEQWKVKKDGGKFDYMVGATITPRAVVKAVAKALQFYEKNRELLQAQPTQQSLPEHESGHKD
;
A
#
# COMPACT_ATOMS: atom_id res chain seq x y z
N GLU A 1 12.50 2.66 -12.44
CA GLU A 1 11.72 3.88 -12.44
C GLU A 1 11.38 4.31 -11.01
N ALA A 2 10.83 5.53 -10.90
CA ALA A 2 10.63 6.13 -9.59
C ALA A 2 9.70 5.30 -8.70
N ARG A 3 8.67 4.72 -9.27
CA ARG A 3 7.71 3.94 -8.47
C ARG A 3 8.37 2.68 -7.89
N ILE A 4 9.23 2.05 -8.65
CA ILE A 4 9.91 0.84 -8.18
C ILE A 4 10.86 1.17 -7.04
N ALA A 5 11.50 2.32 -7.09
CA ALA A 5 12.36 2.74 -5.99
C ALA A 5 11.58 2.88 -4.69
N LEU A 6 10.34 3.40 -4.78
CA LEU A 6 9.49 3.50 -3.60
C LEU A 6 9.03 2.12 -3.14
N PHE A 7 8.71 1.23 -4.08
CA PHE A 7 8.35 -0.14 -3.72
C PHE A 7 9.43 -0.77 -2.85
N ARG A 8 10.69 -0.63 -3.25
CA ARG A 8 11.79 -1.22 -2.50
C ARG A 8 11.94 -0.66 -1.11
N GLN A 9 11.53 0.59 -0.91
CA GLN A 9 11.60 1.17 0.42
C GLN A 9 10.57 0.57 1.36
N ILE A 10 9.41 0.17 0.84
CA ILE A 10 8.33 -0.32 1.69
C ILE A 10 8.21 -1.84 1.66
N LEU A 11 8.87 -2.50 0.71
CA LEU A 11 8.91 -3.96 0.62
C LEU A 11 10.28 -4.34 0.10
N PRO A 12 11.31 -4.35 0.96
CA PRO A 12 12.71 -4.34 0.52
C PRO A 12 13.28 -5.66 0.06
N ASP A 13 12.60 -6.78 0.23
CA ASP A 13 13.16 -8.07 -0.16
C ASP A 13 13.34 -8.13 -1.69
N GLU A 14 14.57 -8.29 -2.14
CA GLU A 14 14.89 -8.28 -3.57
C GLU A 14 14.26 -9.43 -4.33
N HIS A 15 13.89 -10.48 -3.63
CA HIS A 15 13.22 -11.61 -4.28
C HIS A 15 11.98 -11.17 -5.06
N TYR A 16 11.32 -10.12 -4.58
CA TYR A 16 10.06 -9.68 -5.17
C TYR A 16 10.23 -8.84 -6.44
N TYR A 17 11.47 -8.60 -6.88
CA TYR A 17 11.70 -7.68 -8.01
C TYR A 17 12.28 -8.38 -9.22
N GLY A 18 12.23 -9.71 -9.26
CA GLY A 18 12.56 -10.43 -10.47
C GLY A 18 14.03 -10.39 -10.85
N ASN A 19 14.91 -10.55 -9.89
CA ASN A 19 16.33 -10.58 -10.21
C ASN A 19 16.66 -11.84 -11.00
N ALA A 20 17.90 -11.94 -11.46
CA ALA A 20 18.30 -13.01 -12.37
C ALA A 20 18.13 -14.40 -11.79
N LYS A 21 18.12 -14.51 -10.47
CA LYS A 21 17.95 -15.80 -9.83
C LYS A 21 16.50 -16.15 -9.56
N SER A 22 15.63 -15.19 -9.73
CA SER A 22 14.23 -15.39 -9.53
C SER A 22 13.63 -15.86 -10.83
N LYS A 23 13.67 -17.13 -11.06
CA LYS A 23 13.22 -17.67 -12.34
C LYS A 23 11.74 -18.00 -12.35
N ASP A 24 11.07 -17.72 -11.31
CA ASP A 24 9.64 -17.99 -11.25
C ASP A 24 8.89 -16.69 -11.32
N ASP A 25 7.60 -16.75 -11.10
CA ASP A 25 6.71 -15.62 -11.25
C ASP A 25 6.35 -15.00 -9.94
N ASP A 26 7.28 -15.01 -8.98
CA ASP A 26 7.03 -14.42 -7.67
C ASP A 26 7.16 -12.89 -7.66
N SER A 27 7.71 -12.32 -8.73
CA SER A 27 7.92 -10.87 -8.78
C SER A 27 6.61 -10.12 -8.76
N LEU A 28 6.55 -9.07 -7.96
CA LEU A 28 5.36 -8.22 -7.93
C LEU A 28 5.15 -7.48 -9.24
N LEU A 29 6.19 -7.37 -10.07
CA LEU A 29 6.05 -6.73 -11.37
C LEU A 29 5.34 -7.63 -12.37
N LYS A 30 5.23 -8.91 -12.08
CA LYS A 30 4.53 -9.86 -12.95
C LYS A 30 3.17 -10.26 -12.40
N ASN A 31 2.83 -9.84 -11.20
CA ASN A 31 1.58 -10.23 -10.58
C ASN A 31 0.74 -8.99 -10.25
N VAL A 32 0.38 -8.29 -11.29
CA VAL A 32 -0.39 -7.05 -11.17
C VAL A 32 -1.86 -7.35 -11.35
N VAL A 33 -2.67 -6.87 -10.43
CA VAL A 33 -4.12 -7.07 -10.43
C VAL A 33 -4.79 -5.72 -10.54
N GLU A 34 -5.80 -5.63 -11.39
CA GLU A 34 -6.54 -4.38 -11.52
C GLU A 34 -7.62 -4.33 -10.43
N ILE A 35 -7.71 -3.20 -9.77
CA ILE A 35 -8.65 -2.97 -8.68
C ILE A 35 -9.70 -1.96 -9.16
N ALA A 36 -10.97 -2.38 -9.17
CA ALA A 36 -12.06 -1.50 -9.52
C ALA A 36 -12.16 -0.36 -8.50
N PRO A 37 -12.80 0.75 -8.87
CA PRO A 37 -12.99 1.84 -7.91
C PRO A 37 -13.62 1.34 -6.62
N ASP A 38 -13.06 1.79 -5.51
CA ASP A 38 -13.49 1.37 -4.18
C ASP A 38 -13.27 2.52 -3.20
N ASP A 39 -14.29 2.83 -2.43
CA ASP A 39 -14.20 3.95 -1.50
C ASP A 39 -13.10 3.77 -0.47
N LEU A 40 -12.78 2.53 -0.12
CA LEU A 40 -11.73 2.28 0.87
C LEU A 40 -10.35 2.62 0.34
N LEU A 41 -10.16 2.61 -0.96
CA LEU A 41 -8.89 3.03 -1.55
C LEU A 41 -8.97 4.43 -2.16
N GLY A 42 -10.17 4.98 -2.28
CA GLY A 42 -10.36 6.32 -2.81
C GLY A 42 -10.11 6.45 -4.30
N ASN A 43 -9.90 5.36 -5.02
CA ASN A 43 -9.66 5.44 -6.44
C ASN A 43 -10.98 5.60 -7.19
N LYS A 44 -11.03 6.58 -8.07
CA LYS A 44 -12.22 6.84 -8.88
C LYS A 44 -12.14 6.18 -10.23
N THR A 45 -10.99 5.69 -10.60
CA THR A 45 -10.76 4.89 -11.79
C THR A 45 -10.01 3.64 -11.35
N PRO A 46 -9.98 2.59 -12.18
CA PRO A 46 -9.26 1.38 -11.79
C PRO A 46 -7.80 1.67 -11.45
N SER A 47 -7.31 1.02 -10.42
CA SER A 47 -5.93 1.15 -10.00
C SER A 47 -5.27 -0.23 -9.98
N LYS A 48 -3.99 -0.27 -9.69
CA LYS A 48 -3.23 -1.51 -9.73
C LYS A 48 -2.83 -1.94 -8.33
N ALA A 49 -2.89 -3.25 -8.10
CA ALA A 49 -2.34 -3.87 -6.91
C ALA A 49 -1.20 -4.77 -7.36
N TYR A 50 -0.09 -4.72 -6.65
CA TYR A 50 1.09 -5.48 -6.99
C TYR A 50 1.29 -6.57 -5.96
N ILE A 51 1.15 -7.83 -6.38
CA ILE A 51 1.19 -8.95 -5.46
C ILE A 51 2.58 -9.55 -5.44
N ALA A 52 3.17 -9.61 -4.26
CA ALA A 52 4.48 -10.22 -4.03
C ALA A 52 4.26 -11.63 -3.53
N LYS A 53 4.99 -12.57 -4.10
CA LYS A 53 4.87 -13.97 -3.73
C LYS A 53 6.22 -14.52 -3.28
N GLN A 54 6.16 -15.55 -2.45
CA GLN A 54 7.33 -16.29 -2.04
C GLN A 54 7.01 -17.77 -2.20
N ASP A 55 7.81 -18.46 -3.01
CA ASP A 55 7.55 -19.85 -3.34
C ASP A 55 6.12 -20.01 -3.87
N HIS A 56 5.72 -19.10 -4.75
CA HIS A 56 4.42 -19.07 -5.41
C HIS A 56 3.25 -18.83 -4.47
N LYS A 57 3.50 -18.48 -3.22
CA LYS A 57 2.44 -18.19 -2.26
C LYS A 57 2.40 -16.70 -2.00
N PHE A 58 1.21 -16.20 -1.74
CA PHE A 58 1.01 -14.80 -1.45
C PHE A 58 1.84 -14.40 -0.23
N ALA A 59 2.62 -13.33 -0.35
CA ALA A 59 3.42 -12.82 0.75
C ALA A 59 3.02 -11.41 1.14
N ALA A 60 2.69 -10.57 0.16
CA ALA A 60 2.33 -9.18 0.42
C ALA A 60 1.68 -8.58 -0.80
N VAL A 61 1.05 -7.42 -0.61
CA VAL A 61 0.48 -6.66 -1.71
C VAL A 61 0.85 -5.20 -1.53
N ILE A 62 1.12 -4.51 -2.62
CA ILE A 62 1.27 -3.07 -2.60
C ILE A 62 0.03 -2.48 -3.25
N LEU A 63 -0.68 -1.67 -2.49
CA LEU A 63 -1.91 -1.01 -2.94
C LEU A 63 -1.65 0.47 -3.16
N GLU A 64 -2.38 1.05 -4.09
CA GLU A 64 -2.45 2.51 -4.23
C GLU A 64 -3.70 2.99 -3.54
N ALA A 65 -3.57 4.04 -2.75
CA ALA A 65 -4.71 4.65 -2.08
C ALA A 65 -4.63 6.15 -2.25
N ILE A 66 -5.81 6.79 -2.30
CA ILE A 66 -5.88 8.24 -2.47
C ILE A 66 -6.65 8.80 -1.29
N ALA A 67 -6.00 9.72 -0.57
CA ALA A 67 -6.66 10.50 0.46
C ALA A 67 -7.14 11.79 -0.22
N HIS A 68 -8.45 11.99 -0.24
CA HIS A 68 -9.05 13.16 -0.90
C HIS A 68 -9.16 14.36 0.00
N ASP A 69 -8.88 14.19 1.28
CA ASP A 69 -9.06 15.26 2.27
C ASP A 69 -7.74 15.84 2.78
N GLY A 70 -6.72 15.85 1.94
CA GLY A 70 -5.51 16.58 2.25
C GLY A 70 -5.78 18.08 2.30
N TYR A 71 -4.87 18.81 2.91
CA TYR A 71 -5.05 20.26 3.04
C TYR A 71 -5.06 20.95 1.68
N SER A 72 -4.17 20.54 0.80
CA SER A 72 -4.01 21.19 -0.52
C SER A 72 -4.49 20.31 -1.67
N GLY A 73 -5.16 19.21 -1.38
CA GLY A 73 -5.68 18.34 -2.43
C GLY A 73 -5.39 16.89 -2.17
N ASP A 74 -5.45 16.10 -3.23
CA ASP A 74 -5.30 14.66 -3.13
C ASP A 74 -3.88 14.27 -2.75
N ILE A 75 -3.80 13.24 -1.92
CA ILE A 75 -2.53 12.63 -1.54
C ILE A 75 -2.59 11.18 -2.01
N LYS A 76 -1.68 10.81 -2.90
CA LYS A 76 -1.62 9.42 -3.38
C LYS A 76 -0.56 8.67 -2.59
N LEU A 77 -0.93 7.50 -2.13
CA LEU A 77 -0.10 6.68 -1.26
C LEU A 77 0.14 5.32 -1.86
N LEU A 78 1.32 4.78 -1.57
CA LEU A 78 1.62 3.37 -1.80
C LEU A 78 1.70 2.70 -0.43
N ILE A 79 0.97 1.61 -0.27
CA ILE A 79 0.87 0.93 1.02
C ILE A 79 1.16 -0.55 0.81
N ALA A 80 2.21 -1.04 1.46
CA ALA A 80 2.57 -2.45 1.38
C ALA A 80 2.00 -3.15 2.61
N ILE A 81 1.21 -4.20 2.37
CA ILE A 81 0.55 -4.95 3.43
C ILE A 81 0.95 -6.40 3.31
N ARG A 82 1.44 -6.99 4.39
CA ARG A 82 1.85 -8.38 4.41
C ARG A 82 0.65 -9.30 4.54
N ALA A 83 0.87 -10.57 4.25
CA ALA A 83 -0.21 -11.55 4.30
C ALA A 83 -0.92 -11.59 5.66
N ASP A 84 -0.20 -11.28 6.73
CA ASP A 84 -0.76 -11.30 8.08
C ASP A 84 -1.43 -10.00 8.47
N SER A 85 -1.69 -9.11 7.52
CA SER A 85 -2.38 -7.83 7.73
C SER A 85 -1.54 -6.78 8.43
N THR A 86 -0.22 -6.97 8.51
CA THR A 86 0.64 -5.91 9.05
C THR A 86 1.14 -5.03 7.91
N VAL A 87 1.34 -3.76 8.20
CA VAL A 87 1.87 -2.81 7.22
C VAL A 87 3.38 -3.00 7.13
N SER A 88 3.88 -3.24 5.93
CA SER A 88 5.32 -3.27 5.70
C SER A 88 5.88 -1.87 5.59
N GLY A 89 5.13 -0.98 4.96
CA GLY A 89 5.54 0.42 4.85
C GLY A 89 4.57 1.21 4.01
N VAL A 90 4.69 2.52 4.12
CA VAL A 90 3.85 3.47 3.39
C VAL A 90 4.75 4.54 2.81
N ARG A 91 4.47 4.97 1.59
CA ARG A 91 5.15 6.14 1.01
C ARG A 91 4.15 6.99 0.26
N VAL A 92 4.42 8.28 0.24
CA VAL A 92 3.62 9.23 -0.53
C VAL A 92 4.13 9.19 -1.97
N LEU A 93 3.23 8.92 -2.90
CA LEU A 93 3.57 8.91 -4.32
C LEU A 93 3.49 10.32 -4.89
N THR A 94 2.40 11.02 -4.61
CA THR A 94 2.23 12.43 -5.01
C THR A 94 1.43 13.17 -3.96
N HIS A 95 1.71 14.47 -3.82
CA HIS A 95 0.94 15.35 -2.95
C HIS A 95 1.14 16.78 -3.40
N LYS A 96 0.31 17.67 -2.87
CA LYS A 96 0.40 19.10 -3.15
C LYS A 96 0.46 19.91 -1.86
N GLU A 97 0.91 19.30 -0.77
CA GLU A 97 0.92 19.97 0.52
C GLU A 97 1.98 21.05 0.56
N THR A 98 1.77 22.03 1.44
CA THR A 98 2.61 23.23 1.49
C THR A 98 4.02 22.92 1.97
N PRO A 99 5.05 23.32 1.21
CA PRO A 99 6.43 23.14 1.67
C PRO A 99 6.66 23.76 3.03
N GLY A 100 7.33 23.02 3.89
CA GLY A 100 7.61 23.48 5.24
C GLY A 100 6.46 23.29 6.21
N LEU A 101 5.30 22.83 5.73
CA LEU A 101 4.17 22.57 6.60
C LEU A 101 3.76 21.10 6.48
N GLY A 102 2.78 20.78 5.61
CA GLY A 102 2.28 19.42 5.51
C GLY A 102 3.19 18.46 4.77
N ASP A 103 4.22 18.93 4.12
CA ASP A 103 5.09 18.09 3.31
C ASP A 103 5.97 17.13 4.12
N TYR A 104 5.90 17.18 5.45
CA TYR A 104 6.68 16.23 6.27
C TYR A 104 6.17 14.79 6.15
N ILE A 105 5.04 14.59 5.51
CA ILE A 105 4.55 13.24 5.22
C ILE A 105 5.39 12.54 4.15
N ASP A 106 6.14 13.32 3.37
CA ASP A 106 7.01 12.78 2.32
C ASP A 106 8.34 12.39 2.94
N ILE A 107 8.82 11.20 2.59
CA ILE A 107 10.06 10.67 3.15
C ILE A 107 11.25 11.60 2.89
N ALA A 108 11.17 12.41 1.85
CA ALA A 108 12.23 13.37 1.54
C ALA A 108 12.31 14.49 2.58
N HIS A 109 11.26 14.69 3.38
CA HIS A 109 11.18 15.78 4.33
C HIS A 109 11.04 15.32 5.78
N GLY A 110 11.30 14.05 6.04
CA GLY A 110 11.28 13.55 7.40
C GLY A 110 10.90 12.09 7.46
N SER A 111 10.83 11.57 8.68
CA SER A 111 10.58 10.16 8.87
C SER A 111 9.16 9.87 9.39
N TRP A 112 8.27 10.86 9.36
CA TRP A 112 6.92 10.68 9.90
C TRP A 112 6.20 9.47 9.29
N ILE A 113 6.33 9.29 7.99
CA ILE A 113 5.61 8.24 7.29
C ILE A 113 6.03 6.84 7.77
N LYS A 114 7.18 6.71 8.41
CA LYS A 114 7.63 5.44 8.95
C LYS A 114 6.91 5.03 10.21
N LEU A 115 6.06 5.91 10.74
CA LEU A 115 5.23 5.53 11.89
C LEU A 115 4.30 4.37 11.59
N PHE A 116 4.03 4.13 10.32
CA PHE A 116 3.15 3.03 9.93
C PHE A 116 3.87 1.69 9.82
N ASP A 117 5.20 1.67 9.89
CA ASP A 117 5.94 0.42 9.76
C ASP A 117 5.51 -0.57 10.83
N ASN A 118 5.15 -1.77 10.40
CA ASN A 118 4.75 -2.88 11.25
C ASN A 118 3.46 -2.64 12.03
N GLU A 119 2.65 -1.67 11.60
CA GLU A 119 1.37 -1.41 12.23
C GLU A 119 0.31 -2.38 11.73
N SER A 120 -0.74 -2.52 12.55
CA SER A 120 -1.89 -3.34 12.18
C SER A 120 -3.05 -2.93 13.06
N VAL A 121 -4.26 -3.33 12.66
CA VAL A 121 -5.43 -3.08 13.50
C VAL A 121 -5.39 -3.96 14.75
N GLU A 122 -4.72 -5.10 14.66
CA GLU A 122 -4.57 -5.96 15.82
C GLU A 122 -3.67 -5.34 16.88
N LYS A 123 -2.54 -4.76 16.42
CA LYS A 123 -1.60 -4.11 17.32
C LYS A 123 -2.16 -2.79 17.85
N THR A 124 -2.80 -2.04 16.98
CA THR A 124 -3.34 -0.72 17.30
C THR A 124 -4.82 -0.72 16.93
N PRO A 125 -5.72 -0.77 17.91
CA PRO A 125 -7.14 -0.83 17.63
C PRO A 125 -7.61 0.34 16.78
N VAL A 126 -8.69 0.12 16.04
CA VAL A 126 -9.15 1.09 15.06
C VAL A 126 -9.43 2.46 15.68
N GLU A 127 -9.84 2.51 16.94
CA GLU A 127 -10.13 3.77 17.61
C GLU A 127 -8.87 4.62 17.78
N GLN A 128 -7.70 3.99 17.75
CA GLN A 128 -6.43 4.68 17.89
C GLN A 128 -5.82 5.10 16.56
N TRP A 129 -6.47 4.77 15.46
CA TRP A 129 -6.01 5.16 14.13
C TRP A 129 -6.42 6.59 13.82
N LYS A 130 -5.92 7.49 14.63
CA LYS A 130 -6.12 8.93 14.52
C LYS A 130 -4.84 9.60 14.96
N VAL A 131 -4.71 10.88 14.63
CA VAL A 131 -3.59 11.66 15.16
C VAL A 131 -3.84 11.95 16.64
N LYS A 132 -2.78 12.24 17.38
CA LYS A 132 -2.88 12.45 18.82
C LYS A 132 -3.83 13.58 19.18
N LYS A 133 -3.92 14.59 18.35
CA LYS A 133 -4.86 15.68 18.60
C LYS A 133 -6.30 15.19 18.69
N ASP A 134 -6.62 14.13 17.96
CA ASP A 134 -7.95 13.56 17.94
C ASP A 134 -8.10 12.37 18.88
N GLY A 135 -7.14 12.17 19.76
CA GLY A 135 -7.18 11.07 20.73
C GLY A 135 -6.56 9.79 20.23
N GLY A 136 -5.82 9.80 19.14
CA GLY A 136 -5.22 8.61 18.58
C GLY A 136 -3.76 8.46 18.91
N LYS A 137 -3.11 7.54 18.20
CA LYS A 137 -1.73 7.15 18.48
C LYS A 137 -0.71 7.94 17.66
N PHE A 138 -1.08 8.48 16.51
CA PHE A 138 -0.11 8.96 15.54
C PHE A 138 0.28 10.41 15.78
N ASP A 139 1.58 10.68 15.69
CA ASP A 139 2.12 12.03 15.87
C ASP A 139 1.63 12.96 14.78
N TYR A 140 1.66 14.24 15.05
CA TYR A 140 1.35 15.28 14.08
C TYR A 140 2.17 16.52 14.41
N MET A 141 2.22 17.46 13.46
CA MET A 141 2.92 18.70 13.68
C MET A 141 1.90 19.80 13.88
N VAL A 142 2.08 20.60 14.95
CA VAL A 142 1.18 21.70 15.23
C VAL A 142 1.19 22.66 14.04
N GLY A 143 0.01 23.06 13.60
CA GLY A 143 -0.12 23.95 12.44
C GLY A 143 -0.20 23.20 11.12
N ALA A 144 -0.02 21.88 11.12
CA ALA A 144 -0.11 21.09 9.90
C ALA A 144 -0.76 19.75 10.24
N THR A 145 -1.98 19.79 10.80
CA THR A 145 -2.67 18.61 11.31
C THR A 145 -3.55 17.92 10.28
N ILE A 146 -4.10 18.69 9.33
CA ILE A 146 -5.03 18.14 8.36
C ILE A 146 -4.37 17.08 7.49
N THR A 147 -3.14 17.33 7.09
CA THR A 147 -2.41 16.43 6.21
C THR A 147 -2.17 15.05 6.84
N PRO A 148 -1.56 14.95 8.02
CA PRO A 148 -1.36 13.62 8.62
C PRO A 148 -2.67 12.95 8.99
N ARG A 149 -3.70 13.73 9.35
CA ARG A 149 -5.01 13.16 9.63
C ARG A 149 -5.55 12.44 8.40
N ALA A 150 -5.40 13.05 7.23
CA ALA A 150 -5.84 12.44 5.98
C ALA A 150 -5.07 11.15 5.67
N VAL A 151 -3.77 11.16 5.90
CA VAL A 151 -2.93 9.99 5.63
C VAL A 151 -3.28 8.84 6.57
N VAL A 152 -3.41 9.10 7.87
CA VAL A 152 -3.76 8.06 8.83
C VAL A 152 -5.08 7.40 8.46
N LYS A 153 -6.06 8.21 8.08
CA LYS A 153 -7.36 7.71 7.69
C LYS A 153 -7.26 6.83 6.44
N ALA A 154 -6.48 7.26 5.47
CA ALA A 154 -6.34 6.51 4.22
C ALA A 154 -5.65 5.16 4.44
N VAL A 155 -4.64 5.12 5.32
CA VAL A 155 -3.96 3.85 5.62
C VAL A 155 -4.91 2.91 6.34
N ALA A 156 -5.68 3.42 7.29
CA ALA A 156 -6.66 2.59 7.99
C ALA A 156 -7.67 2.00 7.03
N LYS A 157 -8.15 2.80 6.08
CA LYS A 157 -9.10 2.31 5.10
C LYS A 157 -8.49 1.27 4.16
N ALA A 158 -7.22 1.44 3.81
CA ALA A 158 -6.54 0.46 2.97
C ALA A 158 -6.40 -0.87 3.70
N LEU A 159 -6.16 -0.86 5.01
CA LEU A 159 -6.14 -2.08 5.79
C LEU A 159 -7.52 -2.73 5.81
N GLN A 160 -8.59 -1.95 5.89
CA GLN A 160 -9.93 -2.49 5.80
C GLN A 160 -10.18 -3.12 4.43
N PHE A 161 -9.69 -2.47 3.37
CA PHE A 161 -9.83 -3.01 2.04
C PHE A 161 -9.14 -4.37 1.94
N TYR A 162 -7.93 -4.46 2.48
CA TYR A 162 -7.20 -5.70 2.44
C TYR A 162 -7.93 -6.82 3.18
N GLU A 163 -8.43 -6.54 4.38
CA GLU A 163 -9.14 -7.56 5.14
C GLU A 163 -10.39 -8.03 4.42
N LYS A 164 -11.10 -7.10 3.81
CA LYS A 164 -12.33 -7.42 3.12
C LYS A 164 -12.08 -8.24 1.85
N ASN A 165 -10.94 -8.03 1.21
CA ASN A 165 -10.61 -8.68 -0.05
C ASN A 165 -9.47 -9.68 0.07
N ARG A 166 -9.16 -10.08 1.28
CA ARG A 166 -7.99 -10.89 1.57
C ARG A 166 -7.96 -12.20 0.80
N GLU A 167 -9.07 -12.93 0.84
CA GLU A 167 -9.12 -14.21 0.17
C GLU A 167 -8.96 -14.06 -1.34
N LEU A 168 -9.61 -13.04 -1.89
CA LEU A 168 -9.53 -12.81 -3.32
C LEU A 168 -8.11 -12.46 -3.75
N LEU A 169 -7.46 -11.60 -3.01
CA LEU A 169 -6.09 -11.19 -3.34
C LEU A 169 -5.12 -12.34 -3.19
N GLN A 170 -5.28 -13.15 -2.15
CA GLN A 170 -4.38 -14.27 -1.91
C GLN A 170 -4.58 -15.41 -2.89
N ALA A 171 -5.73 -15.46 -3.54
CA ALA A 171 -6.04 -16.53 -4.46
C ALA A 171 -5.65 -16.24 -5.90
N GLN A 172 -5.05 -15.07 -6.18
CA GLN A 172 -4.71 -14.73 -7.55
C GLN A 172 -3.69 -15.71 -8.11
N PRO A 173 -3.94 -16.28 -9.29
CA PRO A 173 -2.99 -17.21 -9.90
C PRO A 173 -1.80 -16.45 -10.45
N THR A 174 -0.72 -17.18 -10.68
CA THR A 174 0.41 -16.59 -11.36
C THR A 174 0.02 -16.34 -12.80
N GLN A 175 0.64 -15.33 -13.39
CA GLN A 175 0.37 -15.02 -14.77
C GLN A 175 0.69 -16.18 -15.71
N GLN A 176 1.69 -16.93 -15.33
CA GLN A 176 2.16 -18.02 -16.15
C GLN A 176 1.17 -19.16 -16.24
N SER A 177 0.48 -19.45 -15.17
CA SER A 177 -0.39 -20.60 -15.16
C SER A 177 -1.69 -20.36 -15.91
N LEU A 178 -2.09 -19.12 -16.10
CA LEU A 178 -3.35 -18.83 -16.75
C LEU A 178 -3.40 -19.28 -18.20
N PRO A 179 -2.53 -18.77 -19.06
CA PRO A 179 -2.66 -19.13 -20.47
C PRO A 179 -2.37 -20.58 -20.75
N GLU A 180 -1.43 -21.13 -20.03
CA GLU A 180 -1.04 -22.49 -20.24
C GLU A 180 -2.17 -23.45 -19.88
N HIS A 181 -2.79 -23.20 -18.76
CA HIS A 181 -3.86 -24.01 -18.30
C HIS A 181 -5.04 -24.00 -19.26
N GLU A 182 -5.38 -22.82 -19.73
CA GLU A 182 -6.52 -22.70 -20.60
C GLU A 182 -6.32 -23.36 -21.92
N SER A 183 -5.16 -23.17 -22.51
CA SER A 183 -4.93 -23.80 -23.80
C SER A 183 -4.89 -25.31 -23.65
N GLY A 184 -4.48 -25.78 -22.49
CA GLY A 184 -4.33 -27.21 -22.31
C GLY A 184 -5.63 -27.95 -22.31
N HIS A 185 -6.69 -27.35 -21.84
CA HIS A 185 -7.87 -28.14 -21.73
C HIS A 185 -9.02 -27.72 -22.61
N LYS A 186 -8.76 -26.90 -23.54
CA LYS A 186 -9.77 -26.63 -24.53
C LYS A 186 -10.04 -27.82 -25.38
N ASP A 187 -9.13 -28.66 -25.51
CA ASP A 187 -9.27 -29.76 -26.41
C ASP A 187 -9.87 -30.94 -25.77
#